data_b6f39a0ce3228e73e71549e5ee499f28
#
_entry.id   b6f39a0ce3228e73e71549e5ee499f28
#
_cell.length_a   1.000
_cell.length_b   1.000
_cell.length_c   1.000
_cell.angle_alpha   90.00
_cell.angle_beta   90.00
_cell.angle_gamma   90.00
#
_symmetry.space_group_name_H-M   'P 1'
#
loop_
_entity.id
_entity.type
_entity.pdbx_description
1 polymer ?
#
loop_
_entity_poly.entity_id
_entity_poly.type
_entity_poly.pdbx_seq_one_letter_code
_entity_poly.pdbx_strand_id
1 'polypeptide(L)'
;MTISRRSLMSNAASIGVASGIADLIALLHEAHAAERGPPVPPRPIQAISAHVSMIKAPDGFPTPENQGLMANIIFVTGQRGIIVIDSGASVQIAEMAIRQLKAATSKPVIGIINTHYHGDHWLG
;
A
#
# COMPACT_ATOMS: atom_id res chain seq x y z
N MET A 1 -31.74 -1.45 44.13
CA MET A 1 -30.71 -0.66 43.44
C MET A 1 -31.40 0.15 42.35
N THR A 2 -31.71 1.41 42.61
CA THR A 2 -32.53 2.25 41.71
C THR A 2 -31.59 3.00 40.77
N ILE A 3 -31.58 2.63 39.51
CA ILE A 3 -30.82 3.34 38.47
C ILE A 3 -31.49 4.69 38.20
N SER A 4 -30.79 5.78 38.40
CA SER A 4 -31.33 7.13 38.19
C SER A 4 -31.50 7.41 36.67
N ARG A 5 -32.56 8.16 36.31
CA ARG A 5 -32.81 8.58 34.92
C ARG A 5 -31.61 9.31 34.29
N ARG A 6 -30.83 10.00 35.11
CA ARG A 6 -29.63 10.74 34.70
C ARG A 6 -28.50 9.79 34.31
N SER A 7 -28.30 8.68 35.03
CA SER A 7 -27.36 7.63 34.74
C SER A 7 -27.71 6.86 33.45
N LEU A 8 -29.03 6.64 33.21
CA LEU A 8 -29.49 5.97 31.99
C LEU A 8 -29.26 6.85 30.75
N MET A 9 -29.51 8.15 30.85
CA MET A 9 -29.33 9.08 29.74
C MET A 9 -27.87 9.32 29.41
N SER A 10 -26.97 9.39 30.38
CA SER A 10 -25.53 9.54 30.14
C SER A 10 -24.92 8.28 29.50
N ASN A 11 -25.37 7.09 29.91
CA ASN A 11 -24.88 5.84 29.30
C ASN A 11 -25.43 5.64 27.87
N ALA A 12 -26.70 6.01 27.62
CA ALA A 12 -27.27 5.94 26.29
C ALA A 12 -26.61 6.91 25.30
N ALA A 13 -26.27 8.12 25.75
CA ALA A 13 -25.59 9.11 24.95
C ALA A 13 -24.13 8.70 24.62
N SER A 14 -23.41 8.12 25.61
CA SER A 14 -22.03 7.65 25.39
C SER A 14 -21.96 6.41 24.47
N ILE A 15 -22.91 5.50 24.54
CA ILE A 15 -23.01 4.34 23.64
C ILE A 15 -23.36 4.80 22.22
N GLY A 16 -24.30 5.75 22.08
CA GLY A 16 -24.70 6.27 20.78
C GLY A 16 -23.58 7.04 20.05
N VAL A 17 -22.76 7.81 20.80
CA VAL A 17 -21.63 8.52 20.24
C VAL A 17 -20.50 7.56 19.86
N ALA A 18 -20.22 6.55 20.67
CA ALA A 18 -19.18 5.57 20.39
C ALA A 18 -19.53 4.70 19.15
N SER A 19 -20.79 4.26 19.01
CA SER A 19 -21.23 3.53 17.82
C SER A 19 -21.18 4.42 16.58
N GLY A 20 -21.63 5.65 16.65
CA GLY A 20 -21.59 6.59 15.52
C GLY A 20 -20.17 6.91 15.03
N ILE A 21 -19.19 6.99 15.93
CA ILE A 21 -17.77 7.17 15.57
C ILE A 21 -17.22 5.91 14.90
N ALA A 22 -17.54 4.73 15.42
CA ALA A 22 -17.11 3.47 14.83
C ALA A 22 -17.69 3.29 13.40
N ASP A 23 -18.97 3.61 13.22
CA ASP A 23 -19.64 3.56 11.92
C ASP A 23 -19.04 4.59 10.94
N LEU A 24 -18.72 5.80 11.41
CA LEU A 24 -18.07 6.81 10.59
C LEU A 24 -16.65 6.39 10.18
N ILE A 25 -15.89 5.81 11.10
CA ILE A 25 -14.55 5.28 10.80
C ILE A 25 -14.65 4.14 9.76
N ALA A 26 -15.61 3.23 9.92
CA ALA A 26 -15.84 2.15 8.95
C ALA A 26 -16.20 2.72 7.57
N LEU A 27 -17.11 3.70 7.50
CA LEU A 27 -17.49 4.36 6.25
C LEU A 27 -16.31 5.06 5.58
N LEU A 28 -15.45 5.73 6.36
CA LEU A 28 -14.24 6.36 5.85
C LEU A 28 -13.22 5.35 5.32
N HIS A 29 -13.11 4.19 5.99
CA HIS A 29 -12.25 3.10 5.50
C HIS A 29 -12.78 2.50 4.19
N GLU A 30 -14.09 2.28 4.08
CA GLU A 30 -14.71 1.77 2.85
C GLU A 30 -14.59 2.78 1.70
N ALA A 31 -14.83 4.06 1.95
CA ALA A 31 -14.67 5.12 0.96
C ALA A 31 -13.21 5.21 0.48
N HIS A 32 -12.25 5.16 1.41
CA HIS A 32 -10.83 5.19 1.09
C HIS A 32 -10.36 3.94 0.32
N ALA A 33 -10.90 2.77 0.65
CA ALA A 33 -10.64 1.53 -0.10
C ALA A 33 -11.24 1.58 -1.51
N ALA A 34 -12.43 2.17 -1.67
CA ALA A 34 -13.07 2.34 -2.98
C ALA A 34 -12.31 3.32 -3.89
N GLU A 35 -11.76 4.40 -3.33
CA GLU A 35 -10.92 5.35 -4.06
C GLU A 35 -9.58 4.75 -4.51
N ARG A 36 -9.03 3.81 -3.75
CA ARG A 36 -7.76 3.16 -4.08
C ARG A 36 -7.84 2.13 -5.21
N GLY A 37 -9.03 1.65 -5.54
CA GLY A 37 -9.21 0.56 -6.48
C GLY A 37 -8.74 -0.81 -5.94
N PRO A 38 -8.85 -1.87 -6.73
CA PRO A 38 -8.49 -3.21 -6.30
C PRO A 38 -6.98 -3.37 -6.09
N PRO A 39 -6.54 -4.29 -5.20
CA PRO A 39 -5.13 -4.58 -5.03
C PRO A 39 -4.53 -5.18 -6.30
N VAL A 40 -3.30 -4.79 -6.61
CA VAL A 40 -2.55 -5.35 -7.75
C VAL A 40 -2.17 -6.79 -7.45
N PRO A 41 -2.42 -7.73 -8.40
CA PRO A 41 -2.00 -9.11 -8.26
C PRO A 41 -0.48 -9.24 -8.02
N PRO A 42 -0.04 -10.25 -7.27
CA PRO A 42 1.38 -10.47 -7.00
C PRO A 42 2.19 -10.64 -8.29
N ARG A 43 3.35 -9.98 -8.35
CA ARG A 43 4.34 -10.16 -9.41
C ARG A 43 5.64 -10.68 -8.82
N PRO A 44 6.27 -11.69 -9.42
CA PRO A 44 7.49 -12.27 -8.86
C PRO A 44 8.66 -11.29 -8.91
N ILE A 45 9.49 -11.32 -7.87
CA ILE A 45 10.80 -10.67 -7.91
C ILE A 45 11.76 -11.58 -8.67
N GLN A 46 12.39 -11.04 -9.70
CA GLN A 46 13.38 -11.72 -10.54
C GLN A 46 14.78 -11.26 -10.15
N ALA A 47 15.67 -12.19 -9.87
CA ALA A 47 17.07 -11.88 -9.65
C ALA A 47 17.75 -11.49 -10.97
N ILE A 48 18.47 -10.38 -10.96
CA ILE A 48 19.30 -9.89 -12.09
C ILE A 48 20.78 -10.18 -11.81
N SER A 49 21.18 -10.00 -10.56
CA SER A 49 22.54 -10.29 -10.08
C SER A 49 22.50 -10.66 -8.59
N ALA A 50 23.67 -10.88 -7.98
CA ALA A 50 23.78 -11.16 -6.55
C ALA A 50 23.20 -10.04 -5.66
N HIS A 51 23.11 -8.80 -6.16
CA HIS A 51 22.68 -7.64 -5.38
C HIS A 51 21.50 -6.89 -6.00
N VAL A 52 21.07 -7.26 -7.19
CA VAL A 52 20.01 -6.57 -7.92
C VAL A 52 18.91 -7.54 -8.27
N SER A 53 17.70 -7.18 -7.94
CA SER A 53 16.47 -7.87 -8.35
C SER A 53 15.43 -6.86 -8.82
N MET A 54 14.39 -7.33 -9.51
CA MET A 54 13.35 -6.46 -10.00
C MET A 54 11.99 -7.15 -10.06
N ILE A 55 10.95 -6.36 -9.99
CA ILE A 55 9.63 -6.72 -10.50
C ILE A 55 9.56 -6.18 -11.93
N LYS A 56 9.52 -7.09 -12.90
CA LYS A 56 9.39 -6.72 -14.31
C LYS A 56 7.95 -6.31 -14.61
N ALA A 57 7.78 -5.12 -15.18
CA ALA A 57 6.50 -4.70 -15.75
C ALA A 57 6.22 -5.48 -17.04
N PRO A 58 4.95 -5.75 -17.39
CA PRO A 58 4.61 -6.21 -18.72
C PRO A 58 4.94 -5.12 -19.75
N ASP A 59 5.26 -5.54 -20.96
CA ASP A 59 5.49 -4.61 -22.06
C ASP A 59 4.16 -3.99 -22.51
N GLY A 60 4.15 -2.71 -22.85
CA GLY A 60 3.00 -2.01 -23.42
C GLY A 60 2.51 -0.81 -22.60
N PHE A 61 1.35 -0.31 -23.01
CA PHE A 61 0.67 0.83 -22.39
C PHE A 61 -0.13 0.40 -21.15
N PRO A 62 -0.61 1.37 -20.33
CA PRO A 62 -1.48 1.06 -19.19
C PRO A 62 -2.79 0.42 -19.67
N THR A 63 -3.15 -0.69 -19.06
CA THR A 63 -4.41 -1.40 -19.29
C THR A 63 -5.06 -1.76 -17.95
N PRO A 64 -6.36 -2.09 -17.93
CA PRO A 64 -6.98 -2.62 -16.73
C PRO A 64 -6.30 -3.90 -16.20
N GLU A 65 -5.76 -4.73 -17.08
CA GLU A 65 -5.13 -6.01 -16.74
C GLU A 65 -3.77 -5.82 -16.07
N ASN A 66 -2.96 -4.83 -16.51
CA ASN A 66 -1.69 -4.52 -15.87
C ASN A 66 -1.82 -3.49 -14.74
N GLN A 67 -3.03 -2.91 -14.57
CA GLN A 67 -3.38 -1.92 -13.54
C GLN A 67 -2.41 -0.73 -13.51
N GLY A 68 -1.86 -0.36 -14.66
CA GLY A 68 -0.90 0.72 -14.79
C GLY A 68 0.55 0.36 -14.44
N LEU A 69 0.85 -0.92 -14.19
CA LEU A 69 2.24 -1.35 -13.99
C LEU A 69 2.97 -1.35 -15.34
N MET A 70 3.70 -0.28 -15.62
CA MET A 70 4.44 -0.06 -16.86
C MET A 70 5.95 0.09 -16.64
N ALA A 71 6.34 0.61 -15.49
CA ALA A 71 7.73 0.76 -15.11
C ALA A 71 8.22 -0.41 -14.26
N ASN A 72 9.45 -0.87 -14.50
CA ASN A 72 10.08 -1.85 -13.63
C ASN A 72 10.38 -1.25 -12.27
N ILE A 73 10.20 -2.05 -11.21
CA ILE A 73 10.61 -1.67 -9.86
C ILE A 73 11.85 -2.47 -9.51
N ILE A 74 12.97 -1.77 -9.23
CA ILE A 74 14.26 -2.41 -9.02
C ILE A 74 14.65 -2.32 -7.55
N PHE A 75 15.22 -3.38 -7.01
CA PHE A 75 15.71 -3.48 -5.64
C PHE A 75 17.21 -3.72 -5.66
N VAL A 76 17.96 -2.80 -5.06
CA VAL A 76 19.42 -2.92 -4.88
C VAL A 76 19.69 -3.27 -3.43
N THR A 77 20.15 -4.48 -3.17
CA THR A 77 20.39 -5.01 -1.84
C THR A 77 21.82 -4.76 -1.39
N GLY A 78 22.00 -3.90 -0.40
CA GLY A 78 23.27 -3.63 0.26
C GLY A 78 23.38 -4.29 1.63
N GLN A 79 24.49 -4.02 2.32
CA GLN A 79 24.71 -4.53 3.69
C GLN A 79 23.69 -3.95 4.67
N ARG A 80 23.42 -2.64 4.62
CA ARG A 80 22.55 -1.91 5.56
C ARG A 80 21.06 -2.04 5.25
N GLY A 81 20.67 -2.39 4.03
CA GLY A 81 19.28 -2.42 3.59
C GLY A 81 19.16 -2.37 2.08
N ILE A 82 17.98 -2.00 1.62
CA ILE A 82 17.57 -2.01 0.22
C ILE A 82 17.29 -0.59 -0.25
N ILE A 83 17.82 -0.25 -1.42
CA ILE A 83 17.40 0.93 -2.18
C ILE A 83 16.43 0.45 -3.25
N VAL A 84 15.27 1.12 -3.31
CA VAL A 84 14.28 0.90 -4.36
C VAL A 84 14.50 1.93 -5.46
N ILE A 85 14.54 1.50 -6.70
CA ILE A 85 14.59 2.39 -7.86
C ILE A 85 13.23 2.31 -8.54
N ASP A 86 12.57 3.45 -8.61
CA ASP A 86 11.19 3.66 -9.02
C ASP A 86 10.16 2.92 -8.14
N SER A 87 8.97 3.45 -8.05
CA SER A 87 7.94 2.93 -7.14
C SER A 87 6.63 2.52 -7.83
N GLY A 88 6.53 2.73 -9.12
CA GLY A 88 5.35 2.40 -9.90
C GLY A 88 4.34 3.56 -10.02
N ALA A 89 3.28 3.32 -10.78
CA ALA A 89 2.29 4.31 -11.18
C ALA A 89 1.19 4.54 -10.12
N SER A 90 1.16 3.79 -9.03
CA SER A 90 0.12 3.90 -8.00
C SER A 90 0.55 3.33 -6.66
N VAL A 91 -0.14 3.76 -5.60
CA VAL A 91 0.03 3.22 -4.25
C VAL A 91 -0.18 1.70 -4.22
N GLN A 92 -1.15 1.17 -4.97
CA GLN A 92 -1.43 -0.27 -5.04
C GLN A 92 -0.27 -1.06 -5.64
N ILE A 93 0.41 -0.50 -6.65
CA ILE A 93 1.62 -1.09 -7.25
C ILE A 93 2.74 -1.12 -6.22
N ALA A 94 2.98 -0.02 -5.51
CA ALA A 94 4.00 0.03 -4.46
C ALA A 94 3.68 -0.94 -3.31
N GLU A 95 2.44 -1.03 -2.88
CA GLU A 95 2.00 -2.00 -1.87
C GLU A 95 2.24 -3.45 -2.32
N MET A 96 1.96 -3.77 -3.56
CA MET A 96 2.29 -5.06 -4.15
C MET A 96 3.80 -5.31 -4.09
N ALA A 97 4.61 -4.35 -4.54
CA ALA A 97 6.07 -4.46 -4.53
C ALA A 97 6.63 -4.65 -3.12
N ILE A 98 6.13 -3.91 -2.13
CA ILE A 98 6.51 -4.04 -0.72
C ILE A 98 6.13 -5.43 -0.17
N ARG A 99 4.94 -5.94 -0.49
CA ARG A 99 4.53 -7.30 -0.06
C ARG A 99 5.48 -8.36 -0.62
N GLN A 100 5.82 -8.28 -1.91
CA GLN A 100 6.76 -9.21 -2.53
C GLN A 100 8.16 -9.10 -1.92
N LEU A 101 8.63 -7.88 -1.66
CA LEU A 101 9.94 -7.65 -1.05
C LEU A 101 10.00 -8.22 0.37
N LYS A 102 8.98 -7.98 1.20
CA LYS A 102 8.89 -8.51 2.56
C LYS A 102 8.84 -10.05 2.61
N ALA A 103 8.27 -10.68 1.59
CA ALA A 103 8.29 -12.14 1.46
C ALA A 103 9.67 -12.68 1.07
N ALA A 104 10.49 -11.88 0.37
CA ALA A 104 11.81 -12.27 -0.10
C ALA A 104 12.94 -11.97 0.91
N THR A 105 12.77 -10.95 1.79
CA THR A 105 13.82 -10.51 2.71
C THR A 105 13.27 -9.74 3.90
N SER A 106 13.99 -9.82 5.03
CA SER A 106 13.73 -9.01 6.22
C SER A 106 14.51 -7.68 6.25
N LYS A 107 15.35 -7.39 5.24
CA LYS A 107 16.12 -6.15 5.21
C LYS A 107 15.22 -4.94 5.04
N PRO A 108 15.49 -3.83 5.75
CA PRO A 108 14.71 -2.61 5.62
C PRO A 108 14.95 -1.91 4.28
N VAL A 109 13.93 -1.23 3.77
CA VAL A 109 14.11 -0.21 2.71
C VAL A 109 14.71 1.02 3.35
N ILE A 110 15.86 1.47 2.86
CA ILE A 110 16.61 2.60 3.39
C ILE A 110 16.64 3.82 2.47
N GLY A 111 16.08 3.69 1.28
CA GLY A 111 15.97 4.80 0.34
C GLY A 111 15.21 4.43 -0.92
N ILE A 112 14.70 5.46 -1.59
CA ILE A 112 14.04 5.36 -2.88
C ILE A 112 14.73 6.35 -3.82
N ILE A 113 14.99 5.93 -5.06
CA ILE A 113 15.54 6.77 -6.12
C ILE A 113 14.54 6.72 -7.28
N ASN A 114 14.10 7.88 -7.73
CA ASN A 114 13.28 7.98 -8.93
C ASN A 114 14.19 8.30 -10.13
N THR A 115 14.03 7.56 -11.21
CA THR A 115 14.84 7.76 -12.41
C THR A 115 14.49 9.06 -13.10
N HIS A 116 13.21 9.41 -13.15
CA HIS A 116 12.72 10.65 -13.74
C HIS A 116 11.30 11.01 -13.27
N TYR A 117 10.72 12.08 -13.81
CA TYR A 117 9.50 12.73 -13.31
C TYR A 117 8.16 12.12 -13.78
N HIS A 118 8.17 11.14 -14.68
CA HIS A 118 6.92 10.52 -15.13
C HIS A 118 6.22 9.75 -14.01
N GLY A 119 4.89 9.85 -13.93
CA GLY A 119 4.10 9.35 -12.82
C GLY A 119 4.22 7.85 -12.57
N ASP A 120 4.43 7.04 -13.61
CA ASP A 120 4.63 5.60 -13.52
C ASP A 120 5.93 5.18 -12.80
N HIS A 121 6.80 6.14 -12.46
CA HIS A 121 8.04 5.92 -11.73
C HIS A 121 7.99 6.35 -10.27
N TRP A 122 7.09 7.26 -9.87
CA TRP A 122 7.14 7.84 -8.50
C TRP A 122 5.80 7.92 -7.76
N LEU A 123 4.66 7.66 -8.39
CA LEU A 123 3.35 7.76 -7.73
C LEU A 123 3.09 6.64 -6.71
N GLY A 124 3.89 5.61 -6.70
CA GLY A 124 3.84 4.56 -5.69
C GLY A 124 4.49 4.92 -4.37
#